data_e7d2f1ebef95de73a3d5cb4aca4b7474
#
_entry.id   e7d2f1ebef95de73a3d5cb4aca4b7474
#
_cell.length_a   1.000
_cell.length_b   1.000
_cell.length_c   1.000
_cell.angle_alpha   90.00
_cell.angle_beta   90.00
_cell.angle_gamma   90.00
#
_symmetry.space_group_name_H-M   'P 1'
#
loop_
_entity.id
_entity.type
_entity.pdbx_description
1 polymer ?
#
loop_
_entity_poly.entity_id
_entity_poly.type
_entity_poly.pdbx_seq_one_letter_code
_entity_poly.pdbx_strand_id
1 'polypeptide(L)'
;MEFYKYCASGNDFVIYADEGKKDRSELAKMLCDRHSGIGADGLIAILPSGKSDENGTKQENASPKNKAQQKCEISQKYPENSAKQKPQNYDFEWDFYNRDGSAPLMCGNGARAAAHFAVHFLGKSANLAFLTKAGLIKASVEKNSVEITLGVVKDEKAPFEFGGKIWQGCDTGVPHLVHFCKDLGEFDLRLCQSVREKFNANVNFAQIISPTHLRVRTYERGVEDETLACGTGMAASFYLAHKNKALQNSVLVEPKSGERLNLRYENGQIFFKGEVRCCFEAKYHFS
;
A
#
# COMPACT_ATOMS: atom_id res chain seq x y z
N MET A 1 4.50 7.19 -24.74
CA MET A 1 3.79 6.44 -23.68
C MET A 1 3.01 7.46 -22.86
N GLU A 2 1.76 7.17 -22.54
CA GLU A 2 0.91 8.08 -21.75
C GLU A 2 1.00 7.70 -20.28
N PHE A 3 1.19 8.72 -19.43
CA PHE A 3 1.27 8.59 -18.00
C PHE A 3 0.22 9.47 -17.34
N TYR A 4 -0.26 9.06 -16.18
CA TYR A 4 -1.28 9.75 -15.42
C TYR A 4 -0.74 10.07 -14.04
N LYS A 5 -0.83 11.34 -13.65
CA LYS A 5 -0.46 11.78 -12.31
C LYS A 5 -1.64 11.68 -11.39
N TYR A 6 -1.49 10.94 -10.32
CA TYR A 6 -2.49 10.70 -9.29
C TYR A 6 -2.05 11.21 -7.93
N CYS A 7 -3.03 11.57 -7.11
CA CYS A 7 -2.85 11.88 -5.69
C CYS A 7 -3.91 11.16 -4.86
N ALA A 8 -3.50 10.54 -3.75
CA ALA A 8 -4.36 9.92 -2.76
C ALA A 8 -3.73 10.05 -1.38
N SER A 9 -4.40 10.72 -0.45
CA SER A 9 -3.99 10.90 0.95
C SER A 9 -2.58 11.49 1.12
N GLY A 10 -2.22 12.48 0.27
CA GLY A 10 -0.90 13.12 0.31
C GLY A 10 0.21 12.36 -0.40
N ASN A 11 0.02 11.08 -0.76
CA ASN A 11 0.93 10.38 -1.67
C ASN A 11 0.56 10.64 -3.12
N ASP A 12 1.58 10.76 -3.97
CA ASP A 12 1.40 10.95 -5.38
C ASP A 12 2.05 9.83 -6.21
N PHE A 13 1.40 9.49 -7.33
CA PHE A 13 1.79 8.34 -8.14
C PHE A 13 1.79 8.72 -9.63
N VAL A 14 2.72 8.11 -10.37
CA VAL A 14 2.66 8.01 -11.83
C VAL A 14 2.04 6.67 -12.17
N ILE A 15 0.94 6.66 -12.92
CA ILE A 15 0.22 5.44 -13.32
C ILE A 15 0.19 5.34 -14.84
N TYR A 16 0.34 4.12 -15.37
CA TYR A 16 0.20 3.82 -16.78
C TYR A 16 -0.21 2.36 -17.02
N ALA A 17 -0.77 2.07 -18.18
CA ALA A 17 -1.04 0.71 -18.63
C ALA A 17 0.19 0.13 -19.35
N ASP A 18 0.52 -1.13 -19.11
CA ASP A 18 1.62 -1.86 -19.74
C ASP A 18 1.18 -3.31 -20.05
N GLU A 19 1.82 -3.95 -21.00
CA GLU A 19 1.39 -5.28 -21.47
C GLU A 19 2.17 -6.44 -20.87
N GLY A 20 3.31 -6.20 -20.23
CA GLY A 20 4.19 -7.27 -19.79
C GLY A 20 4.81 -7.06 -18.42
N LYS A 21 5.11 -8.19 -17.75
CA LYS A 21 5.92 -8.18 -16.51
C LYS A 21 7.38 -7.95 -16.87
N LYS A 22 7.96 -6.91 -16.28
CA LYS A 22 9.39 -6.56 -16.40
C LYS A 22 9.83 -5.82 -15.15
N ASP A 23 11.12 -5.73 -14.91
CA ASP A 23 11.65 -4.85 -13.88
C ASP A 23 11.49 -3.38 -14.33
N ARG A 24 10.92 -2.57 -13.45
CA ARG A 24 10.66 -1.14 -13.66
C ARG A 24 11.37 -0.27 -12.62
N SER A 25 12.32 -0.83 -11.90
CA SER A 25 13.03 -0.09 -10.83
C SER A 25 13.71 1.18 -11.37
N GLU A 26 14.44 1.10 -12.49
CA GLU A 26 15.08 2.26 -13.10
C GLU A 26 14.06 3.23 -13.72
N LEU A 27 12.99 2.71 -14.33
CA LEU A 27 11.90 3.53 -14.84
C LEU A 27 11.21 4.32 -13.71
N ALA A 28 11.02 3.69 -12.55
CA ALA A 28 10.46 4.35 -11.37
C ALA A 28 11.36 5.48 -10.86
N LYS A 29 12.67 5.24 -10.74
CA LYS A 29 13.64 6.27 -10.34
C LYS A 29 13.60 7.48 -11.29
N MET A 30 13.57 7.21 -12.59
CA MET A 30 13.56 8.26 -13.61
C MET A 30 12.26 9.05 -13.63
N LEU A 31 11.10 8.38 -13.68
CA LEU A 31 9.80 9.06 -13.78
C LEU A 31 9.38 9.74 -12.47
N CYS A 32 9.77 9.17 -11.32
CA CYS A 32 9.40 9.71 -10.02
C CYS A 32 10.36 10.80 -9.52
N ASP A 33 11.48 11.07 -10.21
CA ASP A 33 12.34 12.20 -9.88
C ASP A 33 11.58 13.51 -10.05
N ARG A 34 11.63 14.38 -9.01
CA ARG A 34 10.83 15.61 -8.97
C ARG A 34 11.43 16.75 -9.77
N HIS A 35 12.67 16.62 -10.24
CA HIS A 35 13.38 17.67 -11.00
C HIS A 35 13.49 17.32 -12.49
N SER A 36 13.73 16.06 -12.80
CA SER A 36 13.97 15.59 -14.18
C SER A 36 12.88 14.69 -14.74
N GLY A 37 12.00 14.14 -13.87
CA GLY A 37 10.89 13.28 -14.24
C GLY A 37 9.52 13.98 -14.15
N ILE A 38 8.47 13.17 -14.09
CA ILE A 38 7.11 13.64 -13.77
C ILE A 38 7.00 14.03 -12.29
N GLY A 39 7.82 13.40 -11.44
CA GLY A 39 7.85 13.59 -10.00
C GLY A 39 6.72 12.86 -9.29
N ALA A 40 7.03 11.88 -8.43
CA ALA A 40 6.05 11.16 -7.62
C ALA A 40 6.71 10.41 -6.46
N ASP A 41 5.91 9.89 -5.54
CA ASP A 41 6.34 8.96 -4.49
C ASP A 41 6.46 7.53 -5.01
N GLY A 42 5.77 7.20 -6.11
CA GLY A 42 5.84 5.89 -6.71
C GLY A 42 5.28 5.79 -8.13
N LEU A 43 5.67 4.69 -8.79
CA LEU A 43 5.24 4.29 -10.13
C LEU A 43 4.34 3.07 -10.03
N ILE A 44 3.20 3.10 -10.72
CA ILE A 44 2.26 1.98 -10.81
C ILE A 44 2.06 1.62 -12.28
N ALA A 45 2.40 0.38 -12.65
CA ALA A 45 2.06 -0.19 -13.94
C ALA A 45 0.84 -1.12 -13.79
N ILE A 46 -0.19 -0.89 -14.60
CA ILE A 46 -1.38 -1.74 -14.67
C ILE A 46 -1.19 -2.73 -15.80
N LEU A 47 -1.23 -4.02 -15.46
CA LEU A 47 -1.01 -5.12 -16.39
C LEU A 47 -2.32 -5.85 -16.65
N PRO A 48 -2.54 -6.38 -17.87
CA PRO A 48 -3.74 -7.15 -18.17
C PRO A 48 -3.85 -8.37 -17.24
N SER A 49 -5.07 -8.79 -16.93
CA SER A 49 -5.32 -10.04 -16.23
C SER A 49 -4.73 -11.19 -17.03
N GLY A 50 -3.84 -11.97 -16.41
CA GLY A 50 -3.34 -13.19 -17.02
C GLY A 50 -4.47 -14.23 -17.14
N LYS A 51 -5.35 -14.09 -18.13
CA LYS A 51 -6.21 -15.19 -18.56
C LYS A 51 -5.26 -16.23 -19.14
N SER A 52 -5.19 -17.42 -18.54
CA SER A 52 -4.69 -18.58 -19.23
C SER A 52 -5.63 -18.81 -20.42
N ASP A 53 -5.18 -18.48 -21.64
CA ASP A 53 -5.84 -18.94 -22.84
C ASP A 53 -5.84 -20.47 -22.80
N GLU A 54 -7.00 -21.05 -22.51
CA GLU A 54 -7.26 -22.47 -22.72
C GLU A 54 -7.38 -22.73 -24.22
N ASN A 55 -6.35 -22.42 -24.98
CA ASN A 55 -6.16 -22.96 -26.32
C ASN A 55 -4.65 -22.99 -26.60
N GLY A 56 -4.10 -24.17 -26.40
CA GLY A 56 -2.69 -24.44 -26.58
C GLY A 56 -2.24 -24.27 -28.03
N THR A 57 -1.21 -23.47 -28.19
CA THR A 57 -0.20 -23.73 -29.22
C THR A 57 1.16 -23.34 -28.66
N LYS A 58 1.92 -24.38 -28.29
CA LYS A 58 3.34 -24.25 -27.98
C LYS A 58 4.07 -23.82 -29.24
N GLN A 59 4.71 -22.68 -29.25
CA GLN A 59 5.86 -22.43 -30.08
C GLN A 59 7.09 -22.27 -29.22
N GLU A 60 7.87 -23.35 -29.18
CA GLU A 60 9.26 -23.35 -28.71
C GLU A 60 10.10 -22.58 -29.71
N ASN A 61 10.77 -21.55 -29.27
CA ASN A 61 11.96 -21.06 -29.95
C ASN A 61 13.11 -20.98 -28.92
N ALA A 62 14.08 -21.84 -29.15
CA ALA A 62 15.28 -22.03 -28.37
C ALA A 62 16.39 -21.05 -28.79
N SER A 63 17.13 -20.60 -27.74
CA SER A 63 18.58 -20.33 -27.69
C SER A 63 19.12 -18.99 -28.18
N PRO A 64 20.31 -18.54 -27.72
CA PRO A 64 21.34 -19.26 -26.94
C PRO A 64 21.86 -18.55 -25.69
N LYS A 65 22.55 -19.37 -24.88
CA LYS A 65 23.32 -19.05 -23.69
C LYS A 65 24.44 -18.04 -23.96
N ASN A 66 24.62 -17.09 -23.02
CA ASN A 66 25.95 -16.61 -22.68
C ASN A 66 26.11 -16.36 -21.18
N LYS A 67 27.18 -16.92 -20.65
CA LYS A 67 27.65 -16.87 -19.26
C LYS A 67 28.36 -15.53 -19.02
N ALA A 68 28.03 -14.87 -17.93
CA ALA A 68 29.06 -14.23 -17.09
C ALA A 68 28.46 -14.03 -15.69
N GLN A 69 29.09 -14.69 -14.74
CA GLN A 69 28.82 -14.59 -13.30
C GLN A 69 29.39 -13.27 -12.78
N GLN A 70 28.60 -12.57 -11.93
CA GLN A 70 29.22 -11.95 -10.76
C GLN A 70 28.18 -11.91 -9.64
N LYS A 71 28.52 -12.60 -8.54
CA LYS A 71 27.76 -12.70 -7.30
C LYS A 71 27.78 -11.36 -6.57
N CYS A 72 26.62 -10.91 -6.12
CA CYS A 72 26.50 -10.13 -4.90
C CYS A 72 25.37 -10.75 -4.07
N GLU A 73 25.77 -11.51 -3.06
CA GLU A 73 24.87 -12.16 -2.12
C GLU A 73 24.45 -11.14 -1.05
N ILE A 74 23.19 -10.72 -1.08
CA ILE A 74 22.46 -10.35 0.12
C ILE A 74 21.15 -11.14 0.09
N SER A 75 21.23 -12.34 0.65
CA SER A 75 20.09 -13.25 0.77
C SER A 75 19.21 -12.82 1.95
N GLN A 76 18.15 -12.08 1.69
CA GLN A 76 16.99 -12.13 2.57
C GLN A 76 16.15 -13.34 2.14
N LYS A 77 16.26 -14.43 2.91
CA LYS A 77 15.43 -15.63 2.77
C LYS A 77 13.98 -15.27 3.06
N TYR A 78 13.17 -15.21 2.02
CA TYR A 78 11.72 -15.33 2.14
C TYR A 78 11.36 -16.82 2.24
N PRO A 79 10.40 -17.23 3.07
CA PRO A 79 9.98 -18.61 3.10
C PRO A 79 9.30 -18.95 1.77
N GLU A 80 9.99 -19.71 0.93
CA GLU A 80 9.38 -20.46 -0.15
C GLU A 80 8.55 -21.57 0.50
N ASN A 81 7.24 -21.35 0.67
CA ASN A 81 6.25 -22.43 0.68
C ASN A 81 4.83 -21.86 0.81
N SER A 82 4.25 -21.57 -0.32
CA SER A 82 2.89 -21.94 -0.70
C SER A 82 2.70 -21.48 -2.14
N ALA A 83 2.74 -22.38 -3.07
CA ALA A 83 2.12 -22.24 -4.40
C ALA A 83 0.60 -22.09 -4.18
N LYS A 84 0.17 -20.92 -3.67
CA LYS A 84 -1.24 -20.54 -3.68
C LYS A 84 -1.57 -20.30 -5.14
N GLN A 85 -2.44 -21.16 -5.68
CA GLN A 85 -3.04 -20.95 -7.00
C GLN A 85 -3.45 -19.49 -7.11
N LYS A 86 -3.03 -18.82 -8.20
CA LYS A 86 -3.48 -17.46 -8.50
C LYS A 86 -5.01 -17.45 -8.46
N PRO A 87 -5.67 -16.47 -7.84
CA PRO A 87 -7.13 -16.40 -7.87
C PRO A 87 -7.58 -16.39 -9.33
N GLN A 88 -8.59 -17.18 -9.66
CA GLN A 88 -9.01 -17.41 -11.06
C GLN A 88 -9.66 -16.18 -11.74
N ASN A 89 -10.14 -15.22 -10.95
CA ASN A 89 -10.84 -14.03 -11.49
C ASN A 89 -10.32 -12.75 -10.84
N TYR A 90 -9.59 -11.95 -11.62
CA TYR A 90 -9.24 -10.57 -11.31
C TYR A 90 -9.17 -9.75 -12.59
N ASP A 91 -9.38 -8.44 -12.48
CA ASP A 91 -9.52 -7.52 -13.62
C ASP A 91 -8.18 -7.08 -14.19
N PHE A 92 -7.14 -6.99 -13.35
CA PHE A 92 -5.78 -6.63 -13.73
C PHE A 92 -4.77 -7.06 -12.65
N GLU A 93 -3.47 -7.06 -12.99
CA GLU A 93 -2.37 -7.12 -12.04
C GLU A 93 -1.73 -5.72 -11.95
N TRP A 94 -1.11 -5.40 -10.81
CA TRP A 94 -0.31 -4.21 -10.72
C TRP A 94 1.14 -4.53 -10.39
N ASP A 95 2.07 -3.73 -10.95
CA ASP A 95 3.43 -3.63 -10.45
C ASP A 95 3.63 -2.26 -9.83
N PHE A 96 4.00 -2.23 -8.55
CA PHE A 96 4.22 -0.99 -7.80
C PHE A 96 5.68 -0.87 -7.37
N TYR A 97 6.23 0.32 -7.60
CA TYR A 97 7.59 0.71 -7.22
C TYR A 97 7.57 2.04 -6.50
N ASN A 98 8.33 2.14 -5.40
CA ASN A 98 8.64 3.41 -4.76
C ASN A 98 9.56 4.25 -5.66
N ARG A 99 9.69 5.53 -5.35
CA ARG A 99 10.59 6.47 -6.06
C ARG A 99 12.04 6.00 -6.12
N ASP A 100 12.54 5.26 -5.12
CA ASP A 100 13.88 4.70 -5.07
C ASP A 100 14.07 3.42 -5.90
N GLY A 101 13.02 2.96 -6.58
CA GLY A 101 12.99 1.72 -7.37
C GLY A 101 12.72 0.46 -6.55
N SER A 102 12.57 0.55 -5.24
CA SER A 102 12.15 -0.58 -4.42
C SER A 102 10.71 -0.98 -4.71
N ALA A 103 10.39 -2.27 -4.60
CA ALA A 103 9.08 -2.81 -4.97
C ALA A 103 8.37 -3.42 -3.76
N PRO A 104 7.65 -2.60 -2.96
CA PRO A 104 6.95 -3.07 -1.77
C PRO A 104 5.76 -3.98 -2.13
N LEU A 105 5.27 -4.73 -1.14
CA LEU A 105 4.17 -5.68 -1.34
C LEU A 105 2.84 -4.97 -1.60
N MET A 106 2.61 -3.81 -0.98
CA MET A 106 1.33 -3.10 -0.99
C MET A 106 1.52 -1.61 -0.63
N CYS A 107 0.63 -0.78 -1.17
CA CYS A 107 0.40 0.59 -0.76
C CYS A 107 -1.11 0.89 -0.84
N GLY A 108 -1.77 1.17 0.28
CA GLY A 108 -3.21 1.40 0.32
C GLY A 108 -3.65 2.63 -0.50
N ASN A 109 -2.85 3.70 -0.48
CA ASN A 109 -3.11 4.91 -1.26
C ASN A 109 -2.94 4.64 -2.76
N GLY A 110 -1.86 3.94 -3.16
CA GLY A 110 -1.62 3.52 -4.53
C GLY A 110 -2.69 2.56 -5.05
N ALA A 111 -3.17 1.64 -4.20
CA ALA A 111 -4.23 0.69 -4.57
C ALA A 111 -5.55 1.40 -4.91
N ARG A 112 -5.92 2.45 -4.15
CA ARG A 112 -7.09 3.28 -4.49
C ARG A 112 -6.88 4.01 -5.82
N ALA A 113 -5.70 4.59 -6.04
CA ALA A 113 -5.37 5.28 -7.28
C ALA A 113 -5.39 4.32 -8.49
N ALA A 114 -4.86 3.10 -8.35
CA ALA A 114 -4.89 2.07 -9.39
C ALA A 114 -6.32 1.63 -9.75
N ALA A 115 -7.18 1.42 -8.74
CA ALA A 115 -8.58 1.07 -8.96
C ALA A 115 -9.35 2.19 -9.69
N HIS A 116 -9.16 3.45 -9.28
CA HIS A 116 -9.74 4.60 -9.95
C HIS A 116 -9.29 4.71 -11.41
N PHE A 117 -7.99 4.57 -11.67
CA PHE A 117 -7.43 4.59 -13.02
C PHE A 117 -8.04 3.49 -13.89
N ALA A 118 -8.14 2.26 -13.38
CA ALA A 118 -8.69 1.12 -14.12
C ALA A 118 -10.15 1.35 -14.54
N VAL A 119 -10.97 1.95 -13.68
CA VAL A 119 -12.37 2.27 -14.01
C VAL A 119 -12.47 3.40 -15.04
N HIS A 120 -11.73 4.49 -14.83
CA HIS A 120 -11.92 5.71 -15.64
C HIS A 120 -11.18 5.67 -16.97
N PHE A 121 -10.05 4.97 -17.07
CA PHE A 121 -9.21 4.98 -18.28
C PHE A 121 -9.10 3.62 -18.98
N LEU A 122 -9.38 2.50 -18.26
CA LEU A 122 -9.36 1.17 -18.86
C LEU A 122 -10.75 0.53 -18.97
N GLY A 123 -11.82 1.27 -18.65
CA GLY A 123 -13.20 0.81 -18.79
C GLY A 123 -13.58 -0.39 -17.91
N LYS A 124 -12.88 -0.58 -16.79
CA LYS A 124 -13.21 -1.65 -15.83
C LYS A 124 -14.49 -1.33 -15.06
N SER A 125 -15.13 -2.37 -14.51
CA SER A 125 -16.30 -2.22 -13.65
C SER A 125 -15.99 -1.37 -12.41
N ALA A 126 -16.98 -0.63 -11.90
CA ALA A 126 -16.86 0.11 -10.65
C ALA A 126 -16.56 -0.80 -9.44
N ASN A 127 -17.01 -2.05 -9.47
CA ASN A 127 -16.64 -3.09 -8.52
C ASN A 127 -15.67 -4.04 -9.23
N LEU A 128 -14.44 -4.05 -8.78
CA LEU A 128 -13.35 -4.77 -9.42
C LEU A 128 -12.44 -5.46 -8.40
N ALA A 129 -11.62 -6.38 -8.89
CA ALA A 129 -10.58 -7.01 -8.09
C ALA A 129 -9.26 -7.02 -8.87
N PHE A 130 -8.14 -6.81 -8.20
CA PHE A 130 -6.83 -6.83 -8.84
C PHE A 130 -5.77 -7.51 -7.97
N LEU A 131 -4.77 -8.05 -8.64
CA LEU A 131 -3.71 -8.81 -7.99
C LEU A 131 -2.52 -7.91 -7.68
N THR A 132 -2.05 -7.97 -6.43
CA THR A 132 -0.84 -7.33 -5.93
C THR A 132 0.14 -8.37 -5.41
N LYS A 133 1.37 -7.98 -5.06
CA LYS A 133 2.31 -8.86 -4.35
C LYS A 133 1.81 -9.30 -2.97
N ALA A 134 0.95 -8.49 -2.34
CA ALA A 134 0.32 -8.84 -1.06
C ALA A 134 -0.92 -9.75 -1.20
N GLY A 135 -1.39 -10.00 -2.43
CA GLY A 135 -2.57 -10.80 -2.74
C GLY A 135 -3.67 -10.02 -3.46
N LEU A 136 -4.88 -10.57 -3.46
CA LEU A 136 -6.04 -10.00 -4.13
C LEU A 136 -6.63 -8.85 -3.33
N ILE A 137 -6.81 -7.71 -3.98
CA ILE A 137 -7.49 -6.53 -3.47
C ILE A 137 -8.84 -6.41 -4.20
N LYS A 138 -9.91 -6.21 -3.45
CA LYS A 138 -11.21 -5.83 -3.99
C LYS A 138 -11.38 -4.32 -3.82
N ALA A 139 -11.96 -3.69 -4.82
CA ALA A 139 -12.21 -2.25 -4.81
C ALA A 139 -13.61 -1.91 -5.28
N SER A 140 -14.15 -0.83 -4.75
CA SER A 140 -15.38 -0.18 -5.21
C SER A 140 -15.08 1.29 -5.48
N VAL A 141 -15.39 1.76 -6.68
CA VAL A 141 -15.10 3.12 -7.15
C VAL A 141 -16.42 3.85 -7.36
N GLU A 142 -16.60 4.97 -6.67
CA GLU A 142 -17.74 5.85 -6.80
C GLU A 142 -17.24 7.27 -7.05
N LYS A 143 -17.25 7.71 -8.29
CA LYS A 143 -16.60 8.97 -8.71
C LYS A 143 -15.14 8.99 -8.24
N ASN A 144 -14.75 9.98 -7.45
CA ASN A 144 -13.40 10.11 -6.89
C ASN A 144 -13.21 9.36 -5.57
N SER A 145 -14.26 8.79 -4.99
CA SER A 145 -14.19 8.03 -3.74
C SER A 145 -13.94 6.56 -4.04
N VAL A 146 -12.92 5.99 -3.41
CA VAL A 146 -12.52 4.59 -3.63
C VAL A 146 -12.42 3.88 -2.30
N GLU A 147 -13.13 2.76 -2.16
CA GLU A 147 -12.99 1.81 -1.06
C GLU A 147 -12.20 0.59 -1.55
N ILE A 148 -11.23 0.14 -0.77
CA ILE A 148 -10.47 -1.09 -1.02
C ILE A 148 -10.52 -2.00 0.20
N THR A 149 -10.36 -3.32 -0.01
CA THR A 149 -10.06 -4.23 1.08
C THR A 149 -8.59 -4.11 1.46
N LEU A 150 -8.31 -3.95 2.77
CA LEU A 150 -7.00 -4.24 3.33
C LEU A 150 -6.95 -5.71 3.76
N GLY A 151 -5.76 -6.28 3.84
CA GLY A 151 -5.58 -7.69 4.21
C GLY A 151 -6.19 -8.06 5.58
N VAL A 152 -6.18 -9.34 5.88
CA VAL A 152 -6.59 -9.85 7.21
C VAL A 152 -5.53 -9.47 8.23
N VAL A 153 -5.97 -9.00 9.39
CA VAL A 153 -5.08 -8.70 10.51
C VAL A 153 -4.47 -10.00 11.06
N LYS A 154 -3.16 -9.96 11.34
CA LYS A 154 -2.39 -11.10 11.84
C LYS A 154 -1.49 -10.67 12.99
N ASP A 155 -0.85 -11.66 13.63
CA ASP A 155 0.26 -11.48 14.58
C ASP A 155 -0.04 -10.43 15.66
N GLU A 156 -1.24 -10.51 16.25
CA GLU A 156 -1.59 -9.65 17.36
C GLU A 156 -0.66 -9.87 18.55
N LYS A 157 -0.18 -8.79 19.12
CA LYS A 157 0.66 -8.79 20.32
C LYS A 157 -0.13 -8.26 21.50
N ALA A 158 -0.04 -8.98 22.62
CA ALA A 158 -0.57 -8.50 23.89
C ALA A 158 0.07 -7.13 24.27
N PRO A 159 -0.62 -6.30 25.05
CA PRO A 159 -0.06 -5.05 25.53
C PRO A 159 1.24 -5.28 26.31
N PHE A 160 2.24 -4.42 26.05
CA PHE A 160 3.53 -4.43 26.75
C PHE A 160 4.03 -3.00 26.95
N GLU A 161 4.92 -2.81 27.91
CA GLU A 161 5.50 -1.51 28.24
C GLU A 161 6.89 -1.35 27.60
N PHE A 162 7.13 -0.20 27.00
CA PHE A 162 8.45 0.24 26.54
C PHE A 162 8.51 1.76 26.45
N GLY A 163 9.60 2.36 26.94
CA GLY A 163 9.81 3.80 26.93
C GLY A 163 8.76 4.58 27.73
N GLY A 164 8.23 4.00 28.81
CA GLY A 164 7.20 4.60 29.66
C GLY A 164 5.81 4.66 29.03
N LYS A 165 5.58 3.91 27.95
CA LYS A 165 4.29 3.84 27.24
C LYS A 165 3.86 2.39 27.02
N ILE A 166 2.54 2.17 27.00
CA ILE A 166 1.92 0.87 26.68
C ILE A 166 1.71 0.76 25.18
N TRP A 167 2.17 -0.31 24.60
CA TRP A 167 2.08 -0.62 23.18
C TRP A 167 1.23 -1.87 22.94
N GLN A 168 0.43 -1.86 21.90
CA GLN A 168 -0.25 -3.03 21.36
C GLN A 168 0.21 -3.21 19.90
N GLY A 169 0.19 -4.43 19.39
CA GLY A 169 0.68 -4.67 18.05
C GLY A 169 -0.19 -5.58 17.23
N CYS A 170 -0.15 -5.40 15.93
CA CYS A 170 -0.68 -6.34 14.93
C CYS A 170 -0.02 -6.11 13.57
N ASP A 171 -0.23 -7.06 12.65
CA ASP A 171 0.18 -6.95 11.26
C ASP A 171 -1.06 -6.72 10.38
N THR A 172 -1.07 -5.63 9.65
CA THR A 172 -2.11 -5.24 8.67
C THR A 172 -1.57 -5.21 7.23
N GLY A 173 -0.60 -6.08 6.95
CA GLY A 173 0.20 -6.17 5.74
C GLY A 173 1.67 -5.90 5.99
N VAL A 174 1.97 -5.16 7.07
CA VAL A 174 3.27 -4.94 7.69
C VAL A 174 3.09 -4.80 9.21
N PRO A 175 4.13 -5.06 10.04
CA PRO A 175 4.03 -4.95 11.49
C PRO A 175 3.80 -3.51 11.96
N HIS A 176 2.85 -3.34 12.87
CA HIS A 176 2.54 -2.07 13.53
C HIS A 176 2.53 -2.21 15.05
N LEU A 177 3.04 -1.20 15.73
CA LEU A 177 2.85 -0.96 17.15
C LEU A 177 2.03 0.32 17.35
N VAL A 178 1.05 0.27 18.24
CA VAL A 178 0.11 1.35 18.50
C VAL A 178 0.12 1.70 19.98
N HIS A 179 0.34 2.98 20.27
CA HIS A 179 0.12 3.58 21.56
C HIS A 179 -1.14 4.44 21.53
N PHE A 180 -2.12 4.15 22.39
CA PHE A 180 -3.30 4.97 22.54
C PHE A 180 -3.03 6.10 23.55
N CYS A 181 -3.04 7.34 23.07
CA CYS A 181 -2.78 8.54 23.87
C CYS A 181 -4.02 9.42 24.01
N LYS A 182 -4.01 10.31 25.02
CA LYS A 182 -5.06 11.31 25.20
C LYS A 182 -4.88 12.51 24.28
N ASP A 183 -3.64 12.83 23.92
CA ASP A 183 -3.26 13.94 23.06
C ASP A 183 -2.17 13.49 22.08
N LEU A 184 -2.35 13.74 20.79
CA LEU A 184 -1.31 13.49 19.77
C LEU A 184 -0.09 14.39 19.90
N GLY A 185 -0.11 15.43 20.74
CA GLY A 185 1.07 16.17 21.14
C GLY A 185 2.11 15.32 21.92
N GLU A 186 1.70 14.15 22.44
CA GLU A 186 2.61 13.17 23.04
C GLU A 186 3.51 12.44 22.05
N PHE A 187 3.29 12.61 20.73
CA PHE A 187 4.10 11.98 19.70
C PHE A 187 5.56 12.46 19.76
N ASP A 188 6.47 11.55 20.03
CA ASP A 188 7.90 11.81 20.18
C ASP A 188 8.69 11.01 19.14
N LEU A 189 9.37 11.72 18.23
CA LEU A 189 10.16 11.12 17.17
C LEU A 189 11.29 10.22 17.67
N ARG A 190 11.97 10.61 18.77
CA ARG A 190 13.07 9.83 19.33
C ARG A 190 12.59 8.53 19.95
N LEU A 191 11.45 8.59 20.67
CA LEU A 191 10.81 7.39 21.17
C LEU A 191 10.34 6.48 20.02
N CYS A 192 9.69 7.05 19.00
CA CYS A 192 9.26 6.30 17.82
C CYS A 192 10.43 5.59 17.14
N GLN A 193 11.56 6.28 16.95
CA GLN A 193 12.77 5.68 16.39
C GLN A 193 13.25 4.51 17.25
N SER A 194 13.36 4.67 18.57
CA SER A 194 13.80 3.61 19.48
C SER A 194 12.88 2.39 19.47
N VAL A 195 11.56 2.61 19.42
CA VAL A 195 10.55 1.54 19.29
C VAL A 195 10.69 0.85 17.93
N ARG A 196 10.81 1.61 16.83
CA ARG A 196 10.97 1.10 15.48
C ARG A 196 12.23 0.23 15.35
N GLU A 197 13.36 0.68 15.86
CA GLU A 197 14.64 -0.07 15.84
C GLU A 197 14.54 -1.37 16.63
N LYS A 198 13.99 -1.31 17.85
CA LYS A 198 13.90 -2.47 18.73
C LYS A 198 12.94 -3.54 18.23
N PHE A 199 11.78 -3.15 17.69
CA PHE A 199 10.70 -4.09 17.35
C PHE A 199 10.53 -4.31 15.84
N ASN A 200 11.27 -3.60 15.01
CA ASN A 200 11.21 -3.65 13.54
C ASN A 200 9.80 -3.48 12.99
N ALA A 201 9.05 -2.53 13.54
CA ALA A 201 7.66 -2.24 13.21
C ALA A 201 7.45 -0.75 12.94
N ASN A 202 6.38 -0.40 12.21
CA ASN A 202 5.88 0.98 12.17
C ASN A 202 5.31 1.35 13.54
N VAL A 203 5.43 2.62 13.92
CA VAL A 203 5.03 3.11 15.24
C VAL A 203 3.92 4.13 15.11
N ASN A 204 2.80 3.88 15.80
CA ASN A 204 1.60 4.71 15.66
C ASN A 204 1.21 5.27 17.04
N PHE A 205 0.89 6.57 17.06
CA PHE A 205 0.18 7.22 18.15
C PHE A 205 -1.25 7.46 17.71
N ALA A 206 -2.20 6.95 18.49
CA ALA A 206 -3.61 6.97 18.15
C ALA A 206 -4.43 7.65 19.25
N GLN A 207 -5.22 8.65 18.88
CA GLN A 207 -6.12 9.38 19.78
C GLN A 207 -7.57 9.08 19.38
N ILE A 208 -8.33 8.49 20.29
CA ILE A 208 -9.76 8.25 20.12
C ILE A 208 -10.50 9.55 20.53
N ILE A 209 -11.08 10.23 19.51
CA ILE A 209 -11.83 11.48 19.72
C ILE A 209 -13.26 11.17 20.13
N SER A 210 -13.87 10.15 19.52
CA SER A 210 -15.21 9.65 19.79
C SER A 210 -15.34 8.19 19.34
N PRO A 211 -16.42 7.48 19.65
CA PRO A 211 -16.63 6.11 19.16
C PRO A 211 -16.62 5.97 17.63
N THR A 212 -16.74 7.07 16.89
CA THR A 212 -16.74 7.11 15.42
C THR A 212 -15.61 7.92 14.82
N HIS A 213 -14.62 8.38 15.63
CA HIS A 213 -13.57 9.27 15.17
C HIS A 213 -12.23 8.96 15.82
N LEU A 214 -11.23 8.67 15.01
CA LEU A 214 -9.85 8.33 15.38
C LEU A 214 -8.87 9.29 14.70
N ARG A 215 -7.84 9.74 15.39
CA ARG A 215 -6.70 10.47 14.82
C ARG A 215 -5.43 9.64 14.98
N VAL A 216 -4.58 9.61 13.97
CA VAL A 216 -3.37 8.78 13.97
C VAL A 216 -2.17 9.54 13.42
N ARG A 217 -1.03 9.44 14.11
CA ARG A 217 0.30 9.84 13.61
C ARG A 217 1.17 8.61 13.51
N THR A 218 1.94 8.48 12.43
CA THR A 218 2.76 7.29 12.17
C THR A 218 4.20 7.66 11.86
N TYR A 219 5.14 7.04 12.60
CA TYR A 219 6.55 6.93 12.22
C TYR A 219 6.71 5.68 11.39
N GLU A 220 7.15 5.82 10.15
CA GLU A 220 7.08 4.75 9.17
C GLU A 220 8.44 4.09 8.93
N ARG A 221 8.46 2.77 9.05
CA ARG A 221 9.63 1.94 8.76
C ARG A 221 9.99 2.00 7.26
N GLY A 222 11.25 2.32 6.97
CA GLY A 222 11.74 2.50 5.61
C GLY A 222 11.73 3.94 5.14
N VAL A 223 10.88 4.80 5.72
CA VAL A 223 10.97 6.27 5.60
C VAL A 223 11.83 6.83 6.71
N GLU A 224 11.76 6.21 7.90
CA GLU A 224 12.49 6.55 9.13
C GLU A 224 12.17 7.99 9.61
N ASP A 225 10.91 8.37 9.41
CA ASP A 225 10.36 9.65 9.85
C ASP A 225 8.83 9.56 9.96
N GLU A 226 8.20 10.62 10.45
CA GLU A 226 6.76 10.76 10.46
C GLU A 226 6.22 11.03 9.05
N THR A 227 5.27 10.19 8.61
CA THR A 227 4.61 10.34 7.30
C THR A 227 3.28 11.09 7.41
N LEU A 228 2.83 11.66 6.28
CA LEU A 228 1.56 12.37 6.21
C LEU A 228 0.36 11.44 6.39
N ALA A 229 0.45 10.19 5.91
CA ALA A 229 -0.60 9.19 6.07
C ALA A 229 -0.04 7.78 5.83
N CYS A 230 -0.27 6.87 6.77
CA CYS A 230 0.03 5.45 6.65
C CYS A 230 -1.28 4.64 6.73
N GLY A 231 -1.74 4.11 5.59
CA GLY A 231 -3.01 3.38 5.51
C GLY A 231 -3.07 2.14 6.41
N THR A 232 -1.98 1.35 6.44
CA THR A 232 -1.87 0.16 7.31
C THR A 232 -1.74 0.54 8.78
N GLY A 233 -1.09 1.66 9.11
CA GLY A 233 -0.99 2.17 10.48
C GLY A 233 -2.34 2.63 11.02
N MET A 234 -3.13 3.33 10.20
CA MET A 234 -4.50 3.70 10.54
C MET A 234 -5.38 2.46 10.73
N ALA A 235 -5.23 1.45 9.86
CA ALA A 235 -5.97 0.19 9.96
C ALA A 235 -5.62 -0.58 11.24
N ALA A 236 -4.33 -0.67 11.61
CA ALA A 236 -3.89 -1.29 12.85
C ALA A 236 -4.46 -0.58 14.09
N SER A 237 -4.39 0.75 14.11
CA SER A 237 -4.93 1.58 15.19
C SER A 237 -6.44 1.42 15.33
N PHE A 238 -7.16 1.45 14.21
CA PHE A 238 -8.59 1.22 14.18
C PHE A 238 -8.96 -0.18 14.68
N TYR A 239 -8.32 -1.22 14.15
CA TYR A 239 -8.62 -2.60 14.51
C TYR A 239 -8.44 -2.87 16.00
N LEU A 240 -7.31 -2.46 16.58
CA LEU A 240 -7.04 -2.66 18.00
C LEU A 240 -8.02 -1.90 18.90
N ALA A 241 -8.38 -0.66 18.55
CA ALA A 241 -9.37 0.11 19.30
C ALA A 241 -10.77 -0.47 19.14
N HIS A 242 -11.16 -0.92 17.95
CA HIS A 242 -12.44 -1.57 17.68
C HIS A 242 -12.57 -2.89 18.47
N LYS A 243 -11.55 -3.73 18.44
CA LYS A 243 -11.50 -4.98 19.22
C LYS A 243 -11.69 -4.74 20.71
N ASN A 244 -11.13 -3.66 21.23
CA ASN A 244 -11.29 -3.24 22.63
C ASN A 244 -12.62 -2.52 22.90
N LYS A 245 -13.57 -2.51 21.92
CA LYS A 245 -14.91 -1.88 22.01
C LYS A 245 -14.86 -0.37 22.24
N ALA A 246 -13.76 0.29 21.93
CA ALA A 246 -13.62 1.74 22.02
C ALA A 246 -14.10 2.47 20.75
N LEU A 247 -14.15 1.76 19.62
CA LEU A 247 -14.63 2.28 18.33
C LEU A 247 -15.74 1.42 17.74
N GLN A 248 -16.63 2.04 16.96
CA GLN A 248 -17.67 1.38 16.18
C GLN A 248 -17.08 0.67 14.95
N ASN A 249 -17.93 -0.10 14.22
CA ASN A 249 -17.54 -0.83 13.01
C ASN A 249 -17.13 0.07 11.84
N SER A 250 -17.54 1.34 11.84
CA SER A 250 -17.18 2.32 10.82
C SER A 250 -16.80 3.63 11.49
N VAL A 251 -15.64 4.16 11.13
CA VAL A 251 -15.05 5.35 11.75
C VAL A 251 -14.43 6.27 10.73
N LEU A 252 -14.50 7.56 11.03
CA LEU A 252 -13.64 8.57 10.42
C LEU A 252 -12.24 8.46 11.01
N VAL A 253 -11.22 8.45 10.16
CA VAL A 253 -9.82 8.49 10.59
C VAL A 253 -9.11 9.70 9.97
N GLU A 254 -8.44 10.47 10.80
CA GLU A 254 -7.63 11.61 10.39
C GLU A 254 -6.14 11.33 10.64
N PRO A 255 -5.32 11.17 9.60
CA PRO A 255 -3.86 11.15 9.71
C PRO A 255 -3.28 12.57 9.86
N LYS A 256 -1.95 12.69 9.93
CA LYS A 256 -1.23 13.96 10.00
C LYS A 256 -1.59 14.93 8.87
N SER A 257 -1.89 14.43 7.68
CA SER A 257 -2.31 15.27 6.54
C SER A 257 -3.60 16.04 6.77
N GLY A 258 -4.41 15.67 7.78
CA GLY A 258 -5.74 16.24 8.03
C GLY A 258 -6.81 15.74 7.06
N GLU A 259 -6.49 14.79 6.18
CA GLU A 259 -7.47 14.19 5.28
C GLU A 259 -8.47 13.35 6.05
N ARG A 260 -9.72 13.33 5.58
CA ARG A 260 -10.80 12.55 6.16
C ARG A 260 -10.95 11.24 5.42
N LEU A 261 -10.54 10.15 6.06
CA LEU A 261 -10.59 8.79 5.54
C LEU A 261 -11.59 7.98 6.34
N ASN A 262 -12.14 6.94 5.74
CA ASN A 262 -13.06 6.03 6.45
C ASN A 262 -12.45 4.64 6.53
N LEU A 263 -12.49 4.05 7.71
CA LEU A 263 -12.18 2.65 7.95
C LEU A 263 -13.43 1.92 8.45
N ARG A 264 -13.67 0.74 7.93
CA ARG A 264 -14.80 -0.11 8.28
C ARG A 264 -14.32 -1.54 8.49
N TYR A 265 -14.83 -2.20 9.53
CA TYR A 265 -14.56 -3.61 9.80
C TYR A 265 -15.84 -4.42 9.61
N GLU A 266 -15.77 -5.43 8.75
CA GLU A 266 -16.89 -6.29 8.43
C GLU A 266 -16.41 -7.67 8.00
N ASN A 267 -17.01 -8.74 8.55
CA ASN A 267 -16.72 -10.14 8.20
C ASN A 267 -15.23 -10.51 8.26
N GLY A 268 -14.49 -9.99 9.25
CA GLY A 268 -13.08 -10.27 9.42
C GLY A 268 -12.15 -9.46 8.53
N GLN A 269 -12.65 -8.51 7.75
CA GLN A 269 -11.89 -7.67 6.84
C GLN A 269 -11.99 -6.20 7.20
N ILE A 270 -10.89 -5.47 6.97
CA ILE A 270 -10.85 -4.01 7.05
C ILE A 270 -11.04 -3.46 5.64
N PHE A 271 -11.93 -2.48 5.52
CA PHE A 271 -12.15 -1.69 4.31
C PHE A 271 -11.61 -0.28 4.55
N PHE A 272 -10.96 0.27 3.55
CA PHE A 272 -10.32 1.58 3.58
C PHE A 272 -10.83 2.44 2.43
N LYS A 273 -11.57 3.50 2.76
CA LYS A 273 -12.19 4.42 1.81
C LYS A 273 -11.57 5.81 1.92
N GLY A 274 -11.31 6.43 0.78
CA GLY A 274 -10.82 7.81 0.70
C GLY A 274 -10.88 8.35 -0.72
N GLU A 275 -10.67 9.66 -0.82
CA GLU A 275 -10.65 10.37 -2.10
C GLU A 275 -9.38 10.07 -2.90
N VAL A 276 -9.55 10.08 -4.22
CA VAL A 276 -8.48 9.92 -5.20
C VAL A 276 -8.66 10.99 -6.27
N ARG A 277 -7.57 11.55 -6.75
CA ARG A 277 -7.60 12.56 -7.80
C ARG A 277 -6.59 12.24 -8.89
N CYS A 278 -7.06 12.16 -10.15
CA CYS A 278 -6.21 12.31 -11.30
C CYS A 278 -5.86 13.80 -11.45
N CYS A 279 -4.59 14.15 -11.35
CA CYS A 279 -4.13 15.52 -11.37
C CYS A 279 -3.94 16.05 -12.78
N PHE A 280 -3.31 15.22 -13.64
CA PHE A 280 -3.07 15.53 -15.05
C PHE A 280 -2.61 14.27 -15.80
N GLU A 281 -2.66 14.34 -17.13
CA GLU A 281 -2.06 13.39 -18.06
C GLU A 281 -0.74 13.97 -18.59
N ALA A 282 0.24 13.10 -18.81
CA ALA A 282 1.57 13.49 -19.27
C ALA A 282 2.07 12.58 -20.41
N LYS A 283 2.74 13.18 -21.40
CA LYS A 283 3.58 12.46 -22.37
C LYS A 283 5.03 12.68 -21.99
N TYR A 284 5.74 11.62 -21.69
CA TYR A 284 7.16 11.68 -21.36
C TYR A 284 7.98 11.27 -22.58
N HIS A 285 8.99 12.10 -22.93
CA HIS A 285 9.92 11.83 -24.02
C HIS A 285 11.17 11.20 -23.44
N PHE A 286 11.40 9.95 -23.77
CA PHE A 286 12.64 9.25 -23.42
C PHE A 286 13.74 9.73 -24.38
N SER A 287 14.80 10.31 -23.86
CA SER A 287 16.02 10.74 -24.59
C SER A 287 16.98 9.57 -24.77
#